data_1f19d37e3292538130d6c658023345ab
#
_entry.id   1f19d37e3292538130d6c658023345ab
#
_cell.length_a   1.000
_cell.length_b   1.000
_cell.length_c   1.000
_cell.angle_alpha   90.00
_cell.angle_beta   90.00
_cell.angle_gamma   90.00
#
_symmetry.space_group_name_H-M   'P 1'
#
loop_
_entity.id
_entity.type
_entity.pdbx_description
1 polymer ?
#
loop_
_entity_poly.entity_id
_entity_poly.type
_entity_poly.pdbx_seq_one_letter_code
_entity_poly.pdbx_strand_id
1 'polypeptide(L)'
;MNKRIVVLGAGESGAGAAVLAKVKGFDVFVSDMSLIKDAYKALLNKYEIEWEDGRHSIEKILNADEIIKSPGIPDTAPVIREIQKKGIPIISEIEFAGRYTHAKMICITGSNGKTTTTLLTYHILKNAGLNVGLAGNVGKSLALQVATENFDYYVIELSSFQLDN
;
A
#
# COMPACT_ATOMS: atom_id res chain seq x y z
N MET A 1 14.75 -8.71 17.49
CA MET A 1 14.35 -9.11 16.12
C MET A 1 13.53 -7.99 15.54
N ASN A 2 13.74 -7.65 14.26
CA ASN A 2 12.90 -6.66 13.58
C ASN A 2 11.48 -7.23 13.41
N LYS A 3 10.46 -6.39 13.57
CA LYS A 3 9.08 -6.80 13.26
C LYS A 3 9.00 -7.26 11.81
N ARG A 4 8.23 -8.34 11.58
CA ARG A 4 8.00 -8.89 10.24
C ARG A 4 6.68 -8.40 9.67
N ILE A 5 6.77 -7.74 8.51
CA ILE A 5 5.62 -7.29 7.72
C ILE A 5 5.47 -8.24 6.52
N VAL A 6 4.28 -8.76 6.32
CA VAL A 6 3.95 -9.48 5.09
C VAL A 6 2.95 -8.65 4.27
N VAL A 7 3.25 -8.50 2.99
CA VAL A 7 2.40 -7.78 2.05
C VAL A 7 1.69 -8.78 1.15
N LEU A 8 0.37 -8.73 1.12
CA LEU A 8 -0.47 -9.54 0.24
C LEU A 8 -0.90 -8.73 -0.98
N GLY A 9 -0.52 -9.24 -2.16
CA GLY A 9 -0.68 -8.56 -3.43
C GLY A 9 0.51 -7.65 -3.74
N ALA A 10 1.11 -7.83 -4.91
CA ALA A 10 2.32 -7.13 -5.37
C ALA A 10 2.04 -6.20 -6.56
N GLY A 11 0.84 -5.63 -6.60
CA GLY A 11 0.53 -4.50 -7.47
C GLY A 11 1.21 -3.22 -6.99
N GLU A 12 0.82 -2.09 -7.55
CA GLU A 12 1.44 -0.79 -7.24
C GLU A 12 1.42 -0.46 -5.74
N SER A 13 0.25 -0.60 -5.08
CA SER A 13 0.10 -0.34 -3.64
C SER A 13 0.95 -1.30 -2.80
N GLY A 14 0.89 -2.61 -3.10
CA GLY A 14 1.64 -3.60 -2.33
C GLY A 14 3.15 -3.47 -2.49
N ALA A 15 3.65 -3.28 -3.71
CA ALA A 15 5.07 -3.06 -3.95
C ALA A 15 5.55 -1.77 -3.24
N GLY A 16 4.75 -0.70 -3.27
CA GLY A 16 5.04 0.54 -2.55
C GLY A 16 5.06 0.36 -1.04
N ALA A 17 4.08 -0.36 -0.47
CA ALA A 17 4.06 -0.68 0.95
C ALA A 17 5.28 -1.50 1.40
N ALA A 18 5.68 -2.48 0.57
CA ALA A 18 6.86 -3.29 0.83
C ALA A 18 8.15 -2.46 0.87
N VAL A 19 8.30 -1.52 -0.09
CA VAL A 19 9.44 -0.59 -0.11
C VAL A 19 9.44 0.28 1.15
N LEU A 20 8.30 0.87 1.53
CA LEU A 20 8.22 1.68 2.74
C LEU A 20 8.59 0.88 3.99
N ALA A 21 8.04 -0.32 4.13
CA ALA A 21 8.35 -1.19 5.27
C ALA A 21 9.86 -1.51 5.32
N LYS A 22 10.46 -1.84 4.19
CA LYS A 22 11.92 -2.11 4.11
C LYS A 22 12.75 -0.89 4.49
N VAL A 23 12.41 0.30 3.99
CA VAL A 23 13.10 1.57 4.32
C VAL A 23 12.95 1.89 5.81
N LYS A 24 11.84 1.50 6.45
CA LYS A 24 11.63 1.66 7.91
C LYS A 24 12.29 0.56 8.75
N GLY A 25 13.02 -0.37 8.12
CA GLY A 25 13.84 -1.37 8.83
C GLY A 25 13.08 -2.64 9.23
N PHE A 26 11.90 -2.90 8.66
CA PHE A 26 11.17 -4.14 8.87
C PHE A 26 11.77 -5.32 8.10
N ASP A 27 11.56 -6.53 8.59
CA ASP A 27 11.69 -7.75 7.79
C ASP A 27 10.45 -7.88 6.91
N VAL A 28 10.64 -7.92 5.58
CA VAL A 28 9.53 -7.81 4.61
C VAL A 28 9.48 -9.02 3.71
N PHE A 29 8.27 -9.59 3.58
CA PHE A 29 7.96 -10.62 2.61
C PHE A 29 6.71 -10.23 1.81
N VAL A 30 6.75 -10.42 0.48
CA VAL A 30 5.63 -10.13 -0.42
C VAL A 30 5.11 -11.42 -1.02
N SER A 31 3.79 -11.62 -1.00
CA SER A 31 3.15 -12.81 -1.58
C SER A 31 1.98 -12.40 -2.48
N ASP A 32 1.98 -12.87 -3.71
CA ASP A 32 0.90 -12.66 -4.67
C ASP A 32 0.44 -13.98 -5.29
N MET A 33 -0.88 -14.21 -5.32
CA MET A 33 -1.47 -15.38 -5.96
C MET A 33 -1.35 -15.34 -7.49
N SER A 34 -1.24 -14.16 -8.06
CA SER A 34 -1.01 -13.91 -9.49
C SER A 34 0.48 -13.74 -9.78
N LEU A 35 0.84 -13.78 -11.07
CA LEU A 35 2.20 -13.42 -11.48
C LEU A 35 2.43 -11.92 -11.28
N ILE A 36 3.49 -11.59 -10.58
CA ILE A 36 3.91 -10.20 -10.37
C ILE A 36 4.48 -9.64 -11.67
N LYS A 37 4.08 -8.43 -12.03
CA LYS A 37 4.62 -7.72 -13.20
C LYS A 37 6.13 -7.45 -13.03
N ASP A 38 6.88 -7.54 -14.12
CA ASP A 38 8.35 -7.38 -14.11
C ASP A 38 8.81 -6.05 -13.50
N ALA A 39 8.07 -4.96 -13.71
CA ALA A 39 8.37 -3.67 -13.11
C ALA A 39 8.34 -3.71 -11.56
N TYR A 40 7.38 -4.42 -10.98
CA TYR A 40 7.29 -4.57 -9.52
C TYR A 40 8.32 -5.58 -8.99
N LYS A 41 8.61 -6.67 -9.73
CA LYS A 41 9.72 -7.57 -9.40
C LYS A 41 11.04 -6.82 -9.35
N ALA A 42 11.31 -5.98 -10.36
CA ALA A 42 12.51 -5.16 -10.40
C ALA A 42 12.59 -4.18 -9.21
N LEU A 43 11.45 -3.58 -8.83
CA LEU A 43 11.37 -2.70 -7.65
C LEU A 43 11.65 -3.47 -6.36
N LEU A 44 11.02 -4.63 -6.14
CA LEU A 44 11.23 -5.46 -4.96
C LEU A 44 12.70 -5.93 -4.86
N ASN A 45 13.26 -6.38 -5.97
CA ASN A 45 14.66 -6.82 -6.03
C ASN A 45 15.64 -5.67 -5.75
N LYS A 46 15.36 -4.45 -6.24
CA LYS A 46 16.18 -3.25 -5.96
C LYS A 46 16.30 -2.97 -4.46
N TYR A 47 15.26 -3.26 -3.69
CA TYR A 47 15.23 -3.06 -2.24
C TYR A 47 15.52 -4.34 -1.46
N GLU A 48 15.98 -5.41 -2.13
CA GLU A 48 16.30 -6.71 -1.50
C GLU A 48 15.14 -7.24 -0.65
N ILE A 49 13.92 -7.19 -1.20
CA ILE A 49 12.71 -7.68 -0.57
C ILE A 49 12.42 -9.09 -1.11
N GLU A 50 12.27 -10.06 -0.19
CA GLU A 50 11.85 -11.41 -0.56
C GLU A 50 10.40 -11.41 -1.04
N TRP A 51 10.13 -12.14 -2.13
CA TRP A 51 8.80 -12.26 -2.69
C TRP A 51 8.52 -13.63 -3.31
N GLU A 52 7.24 -13.95 -3.44
CA GLU A 52 6.74 -15.08 -4.22
C GLU A 52 5.55 -14.67 -5.06
N ASP A 53 5.31 -15.39 -6.17
CA ASP A 53 4.15 -15.20 -7.02
C ASP A 53 3.55 -16.56 -7.47
N GLY A 54 2.30 -16.52 -7.96
CA GLY A 54 1.54 -17.70 -8.38
C GLY A 54 1.10 -18.62 -7.25
N ARG A 55 1.31 -18.23 -6.00
CA ARG A 55 0.95 -19.01 -4.80
C ARG A 55 0.97 -18.15 -3.54
N HIS A 56 0.46 -18.73 -2.45
CA HIS A 56 0.63 -18.23 -1.09
C HIS A 56 1.26 -19.30 -0.21
N SER A 57 2.48 -19.10 0.25
CA SER A 57 3.15 -19.93 1.25
C SER A 57 2.62 -19.58 2.65
N ILE A 58 1.60 -20.30 3.10
CA ILE A 58 0.86 -20.01 4.34
C ILE A 58 1.78 -19.91 5.55
N GLU A 59 2.79 -20.79 5.66
CA GLU A 59 3.74 -20.77 6.78
C GLU A 59 4.54 -19.44 6.83
N LYS A 60 4.96 -18.92 5.67
CA LYS A 60 5.66 -17.64 5.58
C LYS A 60 4.76 -16.47 5.92
N ILE A 61 3.51 -16.51 5.45
CA ILE A 61 2.51 -15.47 5.68
C ILE A 61 2.11 -15.42 7.16
N LEU A 62 1.82 -16.57 7.75
CA LEU A 62 1.41 -16.63 9.16
C LEU A 62 2.55 -16.35 10.16
N ASN A 63 3.77 -16.21 9.71
CA ASN A 63 4.90 -15.76 10.54
C ASN A 63 5.06 -14.24 10.59
N ALA A 64 4.00 -13.49 10.25
CA ALA A 64 3.97 -12.03 10.28
C ALA A 64 3.54 -11.50 11.65
N ASP A 65 4.08 -10.33 12.01
CA ASP A 65 3.56 -9.52 13.12
C ASP A 65 2.39 -8.63 12.67
N GLU A 66 2.36 -8.25 11.38
CA GLU A 66 1.32 -7.44 10.76
C GLU A 66 1.25 -7.73 9.25
N ILE A 67 0.05 -7.69 8.70
CA ILE A 67 -0.21 -7.90 7.26
C ILE A 67 -0.65 -6.59 6.63
N ILE A 68 -0.05 -6.23 5.49
CA ILE A 68 -0.58 -5.17 4.62
C ILE A 68 -1.30 -5.85 3.45
N LYS A 69 -2.61 -5.60 3.34
CA LYS A 69 -3.45 -6.23 2.33
C LYS A 69 -3.76 -5.25 1.20
N SER A 70 -3.52 -5.66 -0.05
CA SER A 70 -4.00 -4.93 -1.22
C SER A 70 -5.54 -4.92 -1.29
N PRO A 71 -6.16 -3.79 -1.70
CA PRO A 71 -7.62 -3.66 -1.70
C PRO A 71 -8.32 -4.65 -2.66
N GLY A 72 -7.61 -5.15 -3.67
CA GLY A 72 -8.16 -6.15 -4.61
C GLY A 72 -8.31 -7.56 -4.04
N ILE A 73 -7.79 -7.86 -2.84
CA ILE A 73 -7.92 -9.17 -2.21
C ILE A 73 -9.18 -9.17 -1.34
N PRO A 74 -10.19 -10.01 -1.65
CA PRO A 74 -11.43 -10.06 -0.88
C PRO A 74 -11.19 -10.64 0.52
N ASP A 75 -11.94 -10.16 1.51
CA ASP A 75 -11.84 -10.64 2.89
C ASP A 75 -12.28 -12.11 3.06
N THR A 76 -12.99 -12.62 2.06
CA THR A 76 -13.40 -14.03 1.99
C THR A 76 -12.29 -14.96 1.46
N ALA A 77 -11.16 -14.43 1.01
CA ALA A 77 -10.07 -15.25 0.49
C ALA A 77 -9.55 -16.23 1.56
N PRO A 78 -9.22 -17.48 1.17
CA PRO A 78 -8.76 -18.50 2.13
C PRO A 78 -7.60 -18.04 2.99
N VAL A 79 -6.62 -17.37 2.41
CA VAL A 79 -5.44 -16.83 3.13
C VAL A 79 -5.85 -15.82 4.20
N ILE A 80 -6.83 -14.95 3.92
CA ILE A 80 -7.30 -13.93 4.88
C ILE A 80 -7.99 -14.61 6.07
N ARG A 81 -8.78 -15.66 5.85
CA ARG A 81 -9.40 -16.42 6.94
C ARG A 81 -8.37 -17.08 7.86
N GLU A 82 -7.28 -17.60 7.32
CA GLU A 82 -6.22 -18.19 8.16
C GLU A 82 -5.48 -17.12 8.98
N ILE A 83 -5.22 -15.94 8.40
CA ILE A 83 -4.63 -14.80 9.09
C ILE A 83 -5.53 -14.34 10.25
N GLN A 84 -6.85 -14.18 9.97
CA GLN A 84 -7.84 -13.79 10.97
C GLN A 84 -7.95 -14.81 12.11
N LYS A 85 -7.96 -16.11 11.81
CA LYS A 85 -7.94 -17.17 12.85
C LYS A 85 -6.74 -17.08 13.76
N LYS A 86 -5.60 -16.64 13.24
CA LYS A 86 -4.35 -16.48 14.00
C LYS A 86 -4.30 -15.14 14.76
N GLY A 87 -5.25 -14.24 14.51
CA GLY A 87 -5.32 -12.93 15.17
C GLY A 87 -4.22 -11.97 14.73
N ILE A 88 -3.65 -12.14 13.51
CA ILE A 88 -2.64 -11.23 12.99
C ILE A 88 -3.36 -9.98 12.45
N PRO A 89 -2.93 -8.76 12.84
CA PRO A 89 -3.52 -7.52 12.36
C PRO A 89 -3.38 -7.39 10.83
N ILE A 90 -4.46 -6.95 10.17
CA ILE A 90 -4.49 -6.65 8.74
C ILE A 90 -4.79 -5.18 8.57
N ILE A 91 -3.97 -4.48 7.82
CA ILE A 91 -4.13 -3.04 7.54
C ILE A 91 -4.04 -2.77 6.05
N SER A 92 -4.49 -1.58 5.65
CA SER A 92 -4.34 -1.09 4.29
C SER A 92 -2.96 -0.43 4.05
N GLU A 93 -2.58 -0.28 2.78
CA GLU A 93 -1.38 0.48 2.40
C GLU A 93 -1.47 1.95 2.84
N ILE A 94 -2.66 2.54 2.72
CA ILE A 94 -2.90 3.94 3.11
C ILE A 94 -2.73 4.12 4.61
N GLU A 95 -3.28 3.22 5.43
CA GLU A 95 -3.10 3.25 6.88
C GLU A 95 -1.62 3.08 7.25
N PHE A 96 -0.95 2.11 6.65
CA PHE A 96 0.48 1.90 6.90
C PHE A 96 1.30 3.13 6.55
N ALA A 97 1.11 3.71 5.36
CA ALA A 97 1.81 4.91 4.93
C ALA A 97 1.54 6.12 5.82
N GLY A 98 0.30 6.27 6.28
CA GLY A 98 -0.12 7.35 7.17
C GLY A 98 0.64 7.40 8.49
N ARG A 99 1.15 6.26 8.96
CA ARG A 99 1.97 6.20 10.20
C ARG A 99 3.37 6.83 10.03
N TYR A 100 3.82 7.05 8.78
CA TYR A 100 5.20 7.48 8.46
C TYR A 100 5.29 8.81 7.72
N THR A 101 4.19 9.54 7.62
CA THR A 101 4.17 10.89 7.07
C THR A 101 3.49 11.87 8.02
N HIS A 102 3.94 13.12 8.00
CA HIS A 102 3.29 14.25 8.69
C HIS A 102 2.56 15.17 7.70
N ALA A 103 2.56 14.83 6.41
CA ALA A 103 1.86 15.58 5.38
C ALA A 103 0.35 15.63 5.65
N LYS A 104 -0.28 16.74 5.34
CA LYS A 104 -1.75 16.87 5.41
C LYS A 104 -2.38 16.07 4.27
N MET A 105 -3.30 15.18 4.60
CA MET A 105 -3.99 14.34 3.64
C MET A 105 -5.37 14.90 3.32
N ILE A 106 -5.64 15.08 2.03
CA ILE A 106 -6.94 15.45 1.47
C ILE A 106 -7.48 14.21 0.76
N CYS A 107 -8.35 13.46 1.46
CA CYS A 107 -8.92 12.22 0.96
C CYS A 107 -10.23 12.48 0.24
N ILE A 108 -10.37 11.98 -0.98
CA ILE A 108 -11.53 12.16 -1.84
C ILE A 108 -12.11 10.80 -2.18
N THR A 109 -13.37 10.62 -1.83
CA THR A 109 -14.15 9.43 -2.15
C THR A 109 -15.52 9.82 -2.67
N GLY A 110 -16.34 8.85 -3.08
CA GLY A 110 -17.71 9.05 -3.56
C GLY A 110 -18.08 8.06 -4.66
N SER A 111 -19.35 8.02 -5.02
CA SER A 111 -19.84 7.12 -6.07
C SER A 111 -19.40 7.54 -7.47
N ASN A 112 -19.44 8.86 -7.76
CA ASN A 112 -19.08 9.45 -9.05
C ASN A 112 -18.17 10.66 -8.86
N GLY A 113 -17.39 11.00 -9.89
CA GLY A 113 -16.60 12.24 -9.95
C GLY A 113 -15.33 12.25 -9.08
N LYS A 114 -15.01 11.17 -8.36
CA LYS A 114 -13.79 11.08 -7.52
C LYS A 114 -12.54 11.54 -8.26
N THR A 115 -12.25 10.89 -9.38
CA THR A 115 -11.03 11.16 -10.17
C THR A 115 -10.96 12.61 -10.63
N THR A 116 -12.07 13.16 -11.15
CA THR A 116 -12.12 14.56 -11.58
C THR A 116 -11.86 15.51 -10.42
N THR A 117 -12.51 15.29 -9.27
CA THR A 117 -12.34 16.13 -8.08
C THR A 117 -10.92 16.02 -7.53
N THR A 118 -10.37 14.81 -7.48
CA THR A 118 -9.00 14.56 -7.03
C THR A 118 -7.97 15.28 -7.89
N LEU A 119 -8.07 15.12 -9.22
CA LEU A 119 -7.16 15.76 -10.16
C LEU A 119 -7.30 17.29 -10.13
N LEU A 120 -8.52 17.81 -10.03
CA LEU A 120 -8.76 19.25 -9.93
C LEU A 120 -8.16 19.82 -8.64
N THR A 121 -8.40 19.16 -7.50
CA THR A 121 -7.85 19.58 -6.20
C THR A 121 -6.33 19.58 -6.25
N TYR A 122 -5.71 18.49 -6.74
CA TYR A 122 -4.27 18.42 -6.92
C TYR A 122 -3.73 19.54 -7.81
N HIS A 123 -4.40 19.81 -8.95
CA HIS A 123 -3.98 20.85 -9.88
C HIS A 123 -4.05 22.25 -9.26
N ILE A 124 -5.12 22.56 -8.51
CA ILE A 124 -5.26 23.84 -7.80
C ILE A 124 -4.13 24.04 -6.80
N LEU A 125 -3.87 23.02 -5.96
CA LEU A 125 -2.83 23.12 -4.94
C LEU A 125 -1.43 23.23 -5.57
N LYS A 126 -1.17 22.48 -6.64
CA LYS A 126 0.09 22.53 -7.37
C LYS A 126 0.34 23.89 -8.01
N ASN A 127 -0.68 24.47 -8.63
CA ASN A 127 -0.58 25.80 -9.24
C ASN A 127 -0.49 26.93 -8.20
N ALA A 128 -0.97 26.70 -6.99
CA ALA A 128 -0.75 27.60 -5.85
C ALA A 128 0.68 27.52 -5.28
N GLY A 129 1.57 26.72 -5.88
CA GLY A 129 2.95 26.57 -5.45
C GLY A 129 3.16 25.65 -4.26
N LEU A 130 2.15 24.88 -3.85
CA LEU A 130 2.29 23.95 -2.73
C LEU A 130 3.04 22.68 -3.14
N ASN A 131 3.82 22.14 -2.21
CA ASN A 131 4.51 20.87 -2.36
C ASN A 131 3.52 19.72 -2.10
N VAL A 132 2.87 19.24 -3.16
CA VAL A 132 1.74 18.29 -3.08
C VAL A 132 2.00 17.04 -3.91
N GLY A 133 1.75 15.87 -3.30
CA GLY A 133 1.72 14.55 -3.94
C GLY A 133 0.29 14.13 -4.33
N LEU A 134 0.18 13.30 -5.36
CA LEU A 134 -1.06 12.68 -5.80
C LEU A 134 -0.97 11.17 -5.60
N ALA A 135 -1.89 10.58 -4.85
CA ALA A 135 -1.82 9.18 -4.45
C ALA A 135 -3.18 8.48 -4.42
N GLY A 136 -3.17 7.17 -4.22
CA GLY A 136 -4.36 6.33 -4.11
C GLY A 136 -4.72 5.66 -5.43
N ASN A 137 -6.02 5.61 -5.77
CA ASN A 137 -6.49 5.00 -7.03
C ASN A 137 -6.02 5.76 -8.28
N VAL A 138 -5.57 6.99 -8.10
CA VAL A 138 -4.98 7.86 -9.12
C VAL A 138 -3.63 8.36 -8.61
N GLY A 139 -2.67 8.46 -9.50
CA GLY A 139 -1.30 8.83 -9.14
C GLY A 139 -0.44 7.62 -8.85
N LYS A 140 0.43 7.72 -7.86
CA LYS A 140 1.32 6.65 -7.41
C LYS A 140 0.88 6.11 -6.05
N SER A 141 1.38 4.93 -5.65
CA SER A 141 1.25 4.42 -4.29
C SER A 141 1.64 5.49 -3.26
N LEU A 142 0.80 5.71 -2.24
CA LEU A 142 1.11 6.62 -1.15
C LEU A 142 2.36 6.15 -0.41
N ALA A 143 2.44 4.86 -0.10
CA ALA A 143 3.56 4.28 0.62
C ALA A 143 4.89 4.45 -0.14
N LEU A 144 4.89 4.27 -1.47
CA LEU A 144 6.10 4.48 -2.28
C LEU A 144 6.54 5.94 -2.23
N GLN A 145 5.61 6.89 -2.35
CA GLN A 145 5.94 8.31 -2.25
C GLN A 145 6.47 8.67 -0.86
N VAL A 146 5.85 8.18 0.22
CA VAL A 146 6.33 8.38 1.60
C VAL A 146 7.72 7.78 1.82
N ALA A 147 8.07 6.70 1.10
CA ALA A 147 9.40 6.09 1.18
C ALA A 147 10.49 6.86 0.43
N THR A 148 10.13 7.53 -0.67
CA THR A 148 11.10 8.03 -1.66
C THR A 148 11.03 9.54 -1.91
N GLU A 149 9.95 10.19 -1.49
CA GLU A 149 9.67 11.61 -1.73
C GLU A 149 9.27 12.29 -0.41
N ASN A 150 9.23 13.60 -0.40
CA ASN A 150 8.77 14.37 0.75
C ASN A 150 7.80 15.46 0.29
N PHE A 151 6.54 15.32 0.67
CA PHE A 151 5.47 16.27 0.39
C PHE A 151 4.88 16.85 1.67
N ASP A 152 4.36 18.08 1.59
CA ASP A 152 3.66 18.74 2.70
C ASP A 152 2.17 18.40 2.68
N TYR A 153 1.65 18.02 1.50
CA TYR A 153 0.26 17.65 1.26
C TYR A 153 0.18 16.43 0.37
N TYR A 154 -0.83 15.59 0.59
CA TYR A 154 -1.26 14.55 -0.33
C TYR A 154 -2.73 14.75 -0.70
N VAL A 155 -3.04 14.68 -1.98
CA VAL A 155 -4.41 14.48 -2.47
C VAL A 155 -4.56 13.01 -2.81
N ILE A 156 -5.50 12.33 -2.15
CA ILE A 156 -5.62 10.87 -2.18
C ILE A 156 -7.01 10.50 -2.67
N GLU A 157 -7.08 9.76 -3.79
CA GLU A 157 -8.33 9.13 -4.21
C GLU A 157 -8.52 7.79 -3.49
N LEU A 158 -9.61 7.66 -2.75
CA LEU A 158 -9.97 6.43 -2.06
C LEU A 158 -11.18 5.77 -2.74
N SER A 159 -11.12 4.44 -2.88
CA SER A 159 -12.31 3.64 -3.19
C SER A 159 -13.16 3.46 -1.93
N SER A 160 -14.46 3.16 -2.11
CA SER A 160 -15.35 2.84 -0.98
C SER A 160 -14.82 1.67 -0.13
N PHE A 161 -14.22 0.67 -0.77
CA PHE A 161 -13.65 -0.50 -0.08
C PHE A 161 -12.44 -0.17 0.82
N GLN A 162 -11.79 0.96 0.63
CA GLN A 162 -10.66 1.40 1.46
C GLN A 162 -11.10 2.18 2.71
N LEU A 163 -12.39 2.47 2.84
CA LEU A 163 -12.97 3.17 3.99
C LEU A 163 -13.56 2.23 5.05
N ASP A 164 -13.75 0.96 4.72
CA ASP A 164 -14.38 -0.04 5.57
C ASP A 164 -13.40 -0.78 6.50
N ASN A 165 -12.09 -0.37 6.47
CA ASN A 165 -11.01 -0.97 7.26
C ASN A 165 -10.15 0.09 7.93
#